data_7c54da5aab7a27db11009c1d1c26078e
#
_entry.id   7c54da5aab7a27db11009c1d1c26078e
#
_cell.length_a   1.000
_cell.length_b   1.000
_cell.length_c   1.000
_cell.angle_alpha   90.00
_cell.angle_beta   90.00
_cell.angle_gamma   90.00
#
_symmetry.space_group_name_H-M   'P 1'
#
loop_
_entity.id
_entity.type
_entity.pdbx_description
1 polymer ?
#
loop_
_entity_poly.entity_id
_entity_poly.type
_entity_poly.pdbx_seq_one_letter_code
_entity_poly.pdbx_strand_id
1 'polypeptide(L)'
;VKSRYILAALLATATVMPVASFAQQSAPAPAAANPASQIPAADKQAIQNFNLTDDVFNRIVKVSQEAKAQGIKPKDAKTDFSKIHSLDDLAKQVTDSDPRIAPLIKKYGFTPREFLLANLAVTNAAIASEAKGNPQMAAYVDQSKVNQKNVAFYEAHKGQINALMNEEPDPAAK
;
A
#
# COMPACT_ATOMS: atom_id res chain seq x y z
N VAL A 1 9.17 -23.95 -4.13
CA VAL A 1 9.80 -22.62 -4.06
C VAL A 1 8.71 -21.58 -4.07
N LYS A 2 8.63 -20.86 -3.04
CA LYS A 2 7.67 -20.13 -2.25
C LYS A 2 7.42 -18.74 -2.83
N SER A 3 6.23 -18.50 -3.34
CA SER A 3 5.80 -17.18 -3.83
C SER A 3 5.11 -16.43 -2.69
N ARG A 4 5.86 -15.56 -2.05
CA ARG A 4 5.40 -14.62 -1.02
C ARG A 4 5.13 -13.31 -1.76
N TYR A 5 3.92 -12.93 -2.06
CA TYR A 5 3.57 -11.55 -2.49
C TYR A 5 2.13 -11.48 -2.98
N ILE A 6 1.20 -11.08 -2.11
CA ILE A 6 -0.13 -10.65 -2.54
C ILE A 6 -0.51 -9.25 -2.01
N LEU A 7 0.24 -8.68 -1.08
CA LEU A 7 0.00 -7.27 -0.67
C LEU A 7 1.19 -6.34 -0.89
N ALA A 8 2.33 -6.86 -1.37
CA ALA A 8 3.56 -6.10 -1.53
C ALA A 8 3.84 -5.61 -2.96
N ALA A 9 2.89 -5.72 -3.89
CA ALA A 9 3.11 -5.38 -5.30
C ALA A 9 3.02 -3.88 -5.61
N LEU A 10 3.12 -3.00 -4.64
CA LEU A 10 3.04 -1.55 -4.87
C LEU A 10 4.25 -0.75 -4.41
N LEU A 11 5.31 -1.41 -3.94
CA LEU A 11 6.53 -0.66 -3.55
C LEU A 11 7.77 -1.54 -3.68
N ALA A 12 8.66 -1.10 -4.49
CA ALA A 12 10.10 -1.36 -4.54
C ALA A 12 10.61 -2.07 -5.80
N THR A 13 11.06 -1.26 -6.74
CA THR A 13 12.32 -1.56 -7.43
C THR A 13 13.29 -0.41 -7.18
N ALA A 14 13.98 -0.45 -6.05
CA ALA A 14 15.22 0.30 -5.88
C ALA A 14 16.35 -0.59 -6.39
N THR A 15 16.74 -0.41 -7.64
CA THR A 15 17.99 -0.96 -8.18
C THR A 15 19.15 -0.20 -7.57
N VAL A 16 19.92 -0.89 -6.74
CA VAL A 16 21.24 -0.43 -6.27
C VAL A 16 22.22 -0.59 -7.43
N MET A 17 22.72 0.53 -7.95
CA MET A 17 23.86 0.53 -8.87
C MET A 17 25.14 0.94 -8.13
N PRO A 18 26.29 0.30 -8.41
CA PRO A 18 27.56 0.64 -7.79
C PRO A 18 28.08 1.99 -8.30
N VAL A 19 28.52 2.82 -7.38
CA VAL A 19 29.19 4.11 -7.67
C VAL A 19 30.56 3.86 -8.29
N ALA A 20 30.70 4.21 -9.57
CA ALA A 20 32.00 4.49 -10.17
C ALA A 20 32.19 6.01 -10.19
N SER A 21 33.25 6.46 -9.52
CA SER A 21 33.66 7.85 -9.44
C SER A 21 34.09 8.39 -10.79
N PHE A 22 33.41 9.38 -11.32
CA PHE A 22 33.95 10.34 -12.26
C PHE A 22 33.52 11.73 -11.86
N ALA A 23 34.45 12.52 -11.40
CA ALA A 23 34.35 13.95 -11.23
C ALA A 23 34.22 14.57 -12.63
N GLN A 24 32.97 15.00 -12.96
CA GLN A 24 32.77 15.94 -14.05
C GLN A 24 31.58 16.83 -13.63
N GLN A 25 31.92 18.08 -13.43
CA GLN A 25 31.05 19.18 -13.08
C GLN A 25 30.06 19.39 -14.26
N SER A 26 28.89 18.80 -14.15
CA SER A 26 27.77 19.01 -15.08
C SER A 26 26.64 19.66 -14.29
N ALA A 27 26.03 20.68 -14.88
CA ALA A 27 24.89 21.42 -14.36
C ALA A 27 23.82 20.46 -13.78
N PRO A 28 23.10 20.86 -12.71
CA PRO A 28 22.11 19.97 -12.11
C PRO A 28 21.02 19.68 -13.16
N ALA A 29 20.98 18.42 -13.61
CA ALA A 29 19.84 17.91 -14.33
C ALA A 29 18.58 18.12 -13.46
N PRO A 30 17.43 18.53 -14.05
CA PRO A 30 16.21 18.66 -13.27
C PRO A 30 15.96 17.33 -12.57
N ALA A 31 15.93 17.37 -11.23
CA ALA A 31 15.64 16.20 -10.40
C ALA A 31 14.35 15.57 -10.93
N ALA A 32 14.44 14.32 -11.38
CA ALA A 32 13.28 13.56 -11.79
C ALA A 32 12.27 13.66 -10.63
N ALA A 33 11.14 14.31 -10.87
CA ALA A 33 10.14 14.57 -9.85
C ALA A 33 9.72 13.21 -9.26
N ASN A 34 10.00 13.02 -7.97
CA ASN A 34 9.59 11.81 -7.26
C ASN A 34 8.06 11.72 -7.36
N PRO A 35 7.46 10.66 -7.91
CA PRO A 35 6.02 10.53 -8.06
C PRO A 35 5.25 10.82 -6.75
N ALA A 36 5.84 10.48 -5.60
CA ALA A 36 5.29 10.79 -4.28
C ALA A 36 5.20 12.30 -3.98
N SER A 37 5.92 13.16 -4.71
CA SER A 37 5.83 14.62 -4.53
C SER A 37 4.62 15.24 -5.21
N GLN A 38 3.98 14.52 -6.13
CA GLN A 38 2.83 15.01 -6.90
C GLN A 38 1.49 14.83 -6.19
N ILE A 39 1.44 14.04 -5.10
CA ILE A 39 0.21 13.84 -4.32
C ILE A 39 -0.16 15.15 -3.61
N PRO A 40 -1.41 15.66 -3.76
CA PRO A 40 -1.88 16.87 -3.10
C PRO A 40 -1.68 16.85 -1.59
N ALA A 41 -1.43 18.01 -1.00
CA ALA A 41 -1.24 18.12 0.46
C ALA A 41 -2.46 17.59 1.24
N ALA A 42 -3.67 17.84 0.75
CA ALA A 42 -4.90 17.32 1.34
C ALA A 42 -4.95 15.78 1.36
N ASP A 43 -4.46 15.13 0.31
CA ASP A 43 -4.39 13.67 0.24
C ASP A 43 -3.35 13.09 1.19
N LYS A 44 -2.19 13.77 1.31
CA LYS A 44 -1.18 13.41 2.32
C LYS A 44 -1.74 13.49 3.74
N GLN A 45 -2.49 14.56 4.04
CA GLN A 45 -3.17 14.71 5.33
C GLN A 45 -4.25 13.65 5.54
N ALA A 46 -5.02 13.31 4.50
CA ALA A 46 -6.03 12.26 4.59
C ALA A 46 -5.41 10.90 4.95
N ILE A 47 -4.26 10.56 4.35
CA ILE A 47 -3.51 9.33 4.68
C ILE A 47 -3.02 9.37 6.14
N GLN A 48 -2.44 10.49 6.58
CA GLN A 48 -1.90 10.62 7.93
C GLN A 48 -2.98 10.61 9.01
N ASN A 49 -4.14 11.21 8.73
CA ASN A 49 -5.22 11.35 9.69
C ASN A 49 -6.21 10.17 9.68
N PHE A 50 -6.12 9.26 8.70
CA PHE A 50 -6.99 8.09 8.67
C PHE A 50 -6.68 7.19 9.85
N ASN A 51 -7.71 6.83 10.62
CA ASN A 51 -7.57 5.96 11.78
C ASN A 51 -8.10 4.56 11.47
N LEU A 52 -7.26 3.56 11.70
CA LEU A 52 -7.69 2.16 11.70
C LEU A 52 -8.50 1.88 12.96
N THR A 53 -9.60 1.16 12.78
CA THR A 53 -10.47 0.64 13.83
C THR A 53 -10.77 -0.81 13.54
N ASP A 54 -11.21 -1.56 14.57
CA ASP A 54 -11.62 -2.96 14.39
C ASP A 54 -12.70 -3.11 13.32
N ASP A 55 -13.65 -2.17 13.24
CA ASP A 55 -14.70 -2.18 12.21
C ASP A 55 -14.11 -2.05 10.80
N VAL A 56 -13.26 -1.04 10.58
CA VAL A 56 -12.59 -0.83 9.30
C VAL A 56 -11.76 -2.05 8.92
N PHE A 57 -11.00 -2.58 9.89
CA PHE A 57 -10.15 -3.74 9.66
C PHE A 57 -10.97 -5.00 9.33
N ASN A 58 -12.03 -5.29 10.08
CA ASN A 58 -12.90 -6.42 9.82
C ASN A 58 -13.59 -6.33 8.45
N ARG A 59 -13.94 -5.13 8.00
CA ARG A 59 -14.47 -4.91 6.65
C ARG A 59 -13.41 -5.18 5.58
N ILE A 60 -12.16 -4.75 5.77
CA ILE A 60 -11.03 -5.07 4.86
C ILE A 60 -10.85 -6.60 4.76
N VAL A 61 -10.85 -7.28 5.91
CA VAL A 61 -10.72 -8.76 5.96
C VAL A 61 -11.79 -9.43 5.11
N LYS A 62 -13.06 -9.03 5.28
CA LYS A 62 -14.18 -9.58 4.52
C LYS A 62 -14.05 -9.32 3.02
N VAL A 63 -13.65 -8.10 2.63
CA VAL A 63 -13.36 -7.79 1.21
C VAL A 63 -12.27 -8.70 0.66
N SER A 64 -11.18 -8.87 1.39
CA SER A 64 -10.05 -9.71 0.97
C SER A 64 -10.44 -11.18 0.83
N GLN A 65 -11.19 -11.72 1.79
CA GLN A 65 -11.67 -13.10 1.74
C GLN A 65 -12.62 -13.34 0.56
N GLU A 66 -13.57 -12.43 0.35
CA GLU A 66 -14.50 -12.57 -0.77
C GLU A 66 -13.82 -12.35 -2.12
N ALA A 67 -12.88 -11.42 -2.22
CA ALA A 67 -12.07 -11.22 -3.42
C ALA A 67 -11.30 -12.50 -3.80
N LYS A 68 -10.69 -13.16 -2.80
CA LYS A 68 -10.02 -14.46 -2.98
C LYS A 68 -11.01 -15.53 -3.46
N ALA A 69 -12.15 -15.65 -2.80
CA ALA A 69 -13.19 -16.64 -3.16
C ALA A 69 -13.72 -16.43 -4.59
N GLN A 70 -13.79 -15.18 -5.04
CA GLN A 70 -14.18 -14.82 -6.41
C GLN A 70 -13.03 -14.92 -7.43
N GLY A 71 -11.82 -15.29 -7.00
CA GLY A 71 -10.64 -15.35 -7.86
C GLY A 71 -10.23 -13.97 -8.39
N ILE A 72 -10.57 -12.89 -7.69
CA ILE A 72 -10.09 -11.54 -8.01
C ILE A 72 -8.64 -11.48 -7.64
N LYS A 73 -7.77 -11.44 -8.64
CA LYS A 73 -6.32 -11.28 -8.42
C LYS A 73 -5.94 -9.83 -8.71
N PRO A 74 -5.03 -9.24 -7.91
CA PRO A 74 -4.37 -8.01 -8.35
C PRO A 74 -3.81 -8.28 -9.74
N LYS A 75 -4.29 -7.58 -10.75
CA LYS A 75 -3.62 -7.64 -12.04
C LYS A 75 -2.22 -7.08 -11.82
N ASP A 76 -1.22 -7.71 -12.46
CA ASP A 76 0.10 -7.10 -12.67
C ASP A 76 -0.05 -5.85 -13.56
N ALA A 77 -1.00 -4.99 -13.21
CA ALA A 77 -1.19 -3.73 -13.86
C ALA A 77 0.08 -2.93 -13.57
N LYS A 78 0.88 -2.72 -14.59
CA LYS A 78 1.90 -1.69 -14.54
C LYS A 78 1.18 -0.41 -14.18
N THR A 79 1.21 -0.07 -12.89
CA THR A 79 0.61 1.16 -12.38
C THR A 79 1.26 2.31 -13.13
N ASP A 80 0.49 2.97 -13.98
CA ASP A 80 0.99 4.13 -14.70
C ASP A 80 0.98 5.34 -13.74
N PHE A 81 2.06 5.46 -12.99
CA PHE A 81 2.23 6.54 -12.01
C PHE A 81 2.16 7.94 -12.64
N SER A 82 2.35 8.06 -13.95
CA SER A 82 2.25 9.35 -14.63
C SER A 82 0.81 9.90 -14.67
N LYS A 83 -0.17 9.03 -14.46
CA LYS A 83 -1.60 9.37 -14.45
C LYS A 83 -2.18 9.50 -13.04
N ILE A 84 -1.36 9.31 -12.00
CA ILE A 84 -1.80 9.38 -10.61
C ILE A 84 -1.41 10.73 -10.04
N HIS A 85 -2.37 11.63 -9.94
CA HIS A 85 -2.20 12.97 -9.38
C HIS A 85 -2.98 13.15 -8.07
N SER A 86 -3.78 12.16 -7.67
CA SER A 86 -4.61 12.18 -6.46
C SER A 86 -4.88 10.77 -5.93
N LEU A 87 -5.39 10.69 -4.69
CA LEU A 87 -5.91 9.42 -4.16
C LEU A 87 -7.12 8.91 -4.95
N ASP A 88 -7.92 9.82 -5.51
CA ASP A 88 -9.09 9.42 -6.30
C ASP A 88 -8.67 8.77 -7.62
N ASP A 89 -7.60 9.26 -8.27
CA ASP A 89 -7.04 8.63 -9.47
C ASP A 89 -6.54 7.22 -9.15
N LEU A 90 -5.84 7.06 -8.02
CA LEU A 90 -5.35 5.76 -7.58
C LEU A 90 -6.51 4.81 -7.22
N ALA A 91 -7.51 5.32 -6.49
CA ALA A 91 -8.70 4.54 -6.14
C ALA A 91 -9.46 4.10 -7.39
N LYS A 92 -9.60 4.98 -8.38
CA LYS A 92 -10.19 4.65 -9.68
C LYS A 92 -9.39 3.58 -10.40
N GLN A 93 -8.07 3.67 -10.45
CA GLN A 93 -7.23 2.67 -11.10
C GLN A 93 -7.37 1.29 -10.45
N VAL A 94 -7.47 1.24 -9.11
CA VAL A 94 -7.72 -0.02 -8.38
C VAL A 94 -9.07 -0.61 -8.77
N THR A 95 -10.14 0.20 -8.81
CA THR A 95 -11.48 -0.30 -9.17
C THR A 95 -11.63 -0.65 -10.64
N ASP A 96 -10.91 0.03 -11.53
CA ASP A 96 -10.93 -0.25 -12.97
C ASP A 96 -10.11 -1.52 -13.33
N SER A 97 -9.27 -2.00 -12.43
CA SER A 97 -8.44 -3.18 -12.65
C SER A 97 -9.27 -4.47 -12.80
N ASP A 98 -10.42 -4.56 -12.10
CA ASP A 98 -11.40 -5.62 -12.25
C ASP A 98 -12.80 -5.04 -11.94
N PRO A 99 -13.80 -5.21 -12.83
CA PRO A 99 -15.14 -4.63 -12.65
C PRO A 99 -15.88 -5.15 -11.42
N ARG A 100 -15.44 -6.25 -10.83
CA ARG A 100 -16.01 -6.82 -9.60
C ARG A 100 -15.56 -6.10 -8.33
N ILE A 101 -14.44 -5.34 -8.38
CA ILE A 101 -13.88 -4.67 -7.19
C ILE A 101 -14.82 -3.59 -6.66
N ALA A 102 -15.31 -2.69 -7.52
CA ALA A 102 -16.17 -1.60 -7.08
C ALA A 102 -17.46 -2.06 -6.36
N PRO A 103 -18.24 -3.02 -6.90
CA PRO A 103 -19.40 -3.54 -6.17
C PRO A 103 -19.02 -4.31 -4.91
N LEU A 104 -17.88 -5.02 -4.91
CA LEU A 104 -17.41 -5.76 -3.74
C LEU A 104 -17.09 -4.83 -2.57
N ILE A 105 -16.28 -3.80 -2.77
CA ILE A 105 -15.93 -2.85 -1.69
C ILE A 105 -17.15 -2.09 -1.20
N LYS A 106 -18.09 -1.74 -2.11
CA LYS A 106 -19.36 -1.09 -1.76
C LYS A 106 -20.25 -1.98 -0.89
N LYS A 107 -20.30 -3.30 -1.18
CA LYS A 107 -21.03 -4.29 -0.37
C LYS A 107 -20.60 -4.26 1.09
N TYR A 108 -19.32 -3.98 1.37
CA TYR A 108 -18.77 -3.87 2.72
C TYR A 108 -18.70 -2.43 3.24
N GLY A 109 -19.45 -1.51 2.62
CA GLY A 109 -19.63 -0.14 3.10
C GLY A 109 -18.45 0.79 2.85
N PHE A 110 -17.57 0.48 1.90
CA PHE A 110 -16.48 1.35 1.50
C PHE A 110 -16.82 2.15 0.24
N THR A 111 -16.38 3.39 0.21
CA THR A 111 -16.09 4.09 -1.04
C THR A 111 -14.73 3.63 -1.59
N PRO A 112 -14.45 3.77 -2.90
CA PRO A 112 -13.12 3.45 -3.45
C PRO A 112 -11.98 4.16 -2.73
N ARG A 113 -12.17 5.44 -2.43
CA ARG A 113 -11.19 6.27 -1.73
C ARG A 113 -10.97 5.79 -0.28
N GLU A 114 -12.04 5.49 0.44
CA GLU A 114 -11.95 5.01 1.82
C GLU A 114 -11.27 3.65 1.90
N PHE A 115 -11.59 2.74 0.99
CA PHE A 115 -10.93 1.45 0.89
C PHE A 115 -9.43 1.59 0.64
N LEU A 116 -9.04 2.49 -0.27
CA LEU A 116 -7.64 2.80 -0.53
C LEU A 116 -6.95 3.37 0.71
N LEU A 117 -7.56 4.36 1.38
CA LEU A 117 -7.02 4.95 2.61
C LEU A 117 -6.82 3.91 3.71
N ALA A 118 -7.78 3.01 3.89
CA ALA A 118 -7.69 1.94 4.87
C ALA A 118 -6.51 0.99 4.59
N ASN A 119 -6.32 0.59 3.33
CA ASN A 119 -5.20 -0.26 2.93
C ASN A 119 -3.85 0.48 3.07
N LEU A 120 -3.77 1.75 2.68
CA LEU A 120 -2.57 2.57 2.86
C LEU A 120 -2.23 2.74 4.35
N ALA A 121 -3.25 2.91 5.22
CA ALA A 121 -3.04 3.03 6.64
C ALA A 121 -2.46 1.74 7.26
N VAL A 122 -2.95 0.56 6.84
CA VAL A 122 -2.39 -0.73 7.25
C VAL A 122 -0.94 -0.87 6.77
N THR A 123 -0.69 -0.58 5.49
CA THR A 123 0.65 -0.70 4.89
C THR A 123 1.65 0.24 5.55
N ASN A 124 1.28 1.51 5.74
CA ASN A 124 2.16 2.49 6.38
C ASN A 124 2.44 2.14 7.85
N ALA A 125 1.44 1.63 8.57
CA ALA A 125 1.61 1.16 9.93
C ALA A 125 2.56 -0.06 10.01
N ALA A 126 2.42 -1.00 9.08
CA ALA A 126 3.31 -2.15 8.98
C ALA A 126 4.76 -1.73 8.73
N ILE A 127 4.99 -0.88 7.72
CA ILE A 127 6.33 -0.36 7.38
C ILE A 127 6.93 0.39 8.58
N ALA A 128 6.15 1.24 9.24
CA ALA A 128 6.63 2.01 10.39
C ALA A 128 6.94 1.12 11.60
N SER A 129 6.15 0.08 11.84
CA SER A 129 6.40 -0.92 12.89
C SER A 129 7.68 -1.69 12.62
N GLU A 130 7.87 -2.21 11.40
CA GLU A 130 9.08 -2.94 11.02
C GLU A 130 10.35 -2.05 11.08
N ALA A 131 10.21 -0.77 10.71
CA ALA A 131 11.30 0.19 10.77
C ALA A 131 11.81 0.44 12.20
N LYS A 132 10.97 0.29 13.23
CA LYS A 132 11.41 0.42 14.64
C LYS A 132 12.46 -0.61 15.02
N GLY A 133 12.39 -1.82 14.44
CA GLY A 133 13.33 -2.92 14.70
C GLY A 133 14.48 -3.03 13.68
N ASN A 134 14.48 -2.20 12.65
CA ASN A 134 15.45 -2.29 11.55
C ASN A 134 16.09 -0.92 11.26
N PRO A 135 17.33 -0.68 11.68
CA PRO A 135 18.02 0.60 11.49
C PRO A 135 18.13 1.02 10.01
N GLN A 136 18.24 0.07 9.08
CA GLN A 136 18.32 0.36 7.65
C GLN A 136 16.99 0.91 7.13
N MET A 137 15.86 0.39 7.60
CA MET A 137 14.54 0.89 7.24
C MET A 137 14.21 2.20 7.96
N ALA A 138 14.67 2.37 9.20
CA ALA A 138 14.42 3.56 10.00
C ALA A 138 14.92 4.84 9.30
N ALA A 139 15.99 4.75 8.51
CA ALA A 139 16.52 5.87 7.74
C ALA A 139 15.55 6.41 6.66
N TYR A 140 14.60 5.58 6.21
CA TYR A 140 13.63 5.92 5.15
C TYR A 140 12.23 6.25 5.68
N VAL A 141 11.98 6.06 6.97
CA VAL A 141 10.67 6.26 7.60
C VAL A 141 10.70 7.42 8.57
N ASP A 142 10.08 8.53 8.17
CA ASP A 142 9.88 9.67 9.08
C ASP A 142 8.74 9.34 10.06
N GLN A 143 9.11 8.85 11.24
CA GLN A 143 8.16 8.45 12.28
C GLN A 143 7.25 9.60 12.75
N SER A 144 7.64 10.87 12.55
CA SER A 144 6.83 12.04 12.92
C SER A 144 5.63 12.23 11.97
N LYS A 145 5.70 11.66 10.77
CA LYS A 145 4.64 11.70 9.75
C LYS A 145 3.76 10.46 9.74
N VAL A 146 4.06 9.50 10.62
CA VAL A 146 3.28 8.26 10.73
C VAL A 146 2.20 8.41 11.78
N ASN A 147 1.00 7.92 11.49
CA ASN A 147 -0.07 7.84 12.47
C ASN A 147 0.25 6.74 13.50
N GLN A 148 0.71 7.16 14.69
CA GLN A 148 1.13 6.23 15.75
C GLN A 148 -0.02 5.38 16.31
N LYS A 149 -1.28 5.84 16.19
CA LYS A 149 -2.45 5.02 16.55
C LYS A 149 -2.60 3.82 15.61
N ASN A 150 -2.34 4.04 14.33
CA ASN A 150 -2.36 2.95 13.34
C ASN A 150 -1.22 1.96 13.55
N VAL A 151 -0.04 2.45 13.99
CA VAL A 151 1.09 1.56 14.33
C VAL A 151 0.74 0.67 15.52
N ALA A 152 0.17 1.26 16.57
CA ALA A 152 -0.28 0.49 17.75
C ALA A 152 -1.38 -0.51 17.37
N PHE A 153 -2.32 -0.10 16.50
CA PHE A 153 -3.35 -0.99 15.97
C PHE A 153 -2.74 -2.17 15.20
N TYR A 154 -1.78 -1.88 14.30
CA TYR A 154 -1.09 -2.91 13.54
C TYR A 154 -0.36 -3.90 14.46
N GLU A 155 0.36 -3.42 15.46
CA GLU A 155 1.07 -4.27 16.41
C GLU A 155 0.12 -5.19 17.20
N ALA A 156 -1.04 -4.66 17.61
CA ALA A 156 -2.07 -5.45 18.28
C ALA A 156 -2.70 -6.54 17.39
N HIS A 157 -2.79 -6.29 16.08
CA HIS A 157 -3.42 -7.20 15.12
C HIS A 157 -2.43 -7.91 14.19
N LYS A 158 -1.13 -7.81 14.47
CA LYS A 158 -0.04 -8.32 13.59
C LYS A 158 -0.24 -9.76 13.17
N GLY A 159 -0.70 -10.60 14.07
CA GLY A 159 -0.97 -12.03 13.79
C GLY A 159 -2.05 -12.21 12.71
N GLN A 160 -3.16 -11.51 12.84
CA GLN A 160 -4.26 -11.57 11.87
C GLN A 160 -3.88 -10.95 10.53
N ILE A 161 -3.17 -9.82 10.54
CA ILE A 161 -2.71 -9.15 9.33
C ILE A 161 -1.72 -10.05 8.58
N ASN A 162 -0.78 -10.66 9.28
CA ASN A 162 0.18 -11.60 8.69
C ASN A 162 -0.51 -12.85 8.13
N ALA A 163 -1.52 -13.37 8.82
CA ALA A 163 -2.31 -14.48 8.31
C ALA A 163 -2.99 -14.12 6.99
N LEU A 164 -3.65 -12.95 6.92
CA LEU A 164 -4.27 -12.44 5.69
C LEU A 164 -3.29 -12.28 4.53
N MET A 165 -2.07 -11.82 4.84
CA MET A 165 -1.03 -11.61 3.83
C MET A 165 -0.36 -12.91 3.39
N ASN A 166 -0.33 -13.94 4.25
CA ASN A 166 0.34 -15.21 4.00
C ASN A 166 -0.62 -16.35 3.61
N GLU A 167 -1.94 -16.15 3.69
CA GLU A 167 -2.89 -17.13 3.18
C GLU A 167 -2.75 -17.22 1.66
N GLU A 168 -2.10 -18.30 1.20
CA GLU A 168 -2.12 -18.68 -0.21
C GLU A 168 -3.58 -18.98 -0.63
N PRO A 169 -3.99 -18.66 -1.87
CA PRO A 169 -5.28 -19.08 -2.37
C PRO A 169 -5.34 -20.61 -2.32
N ASP A 170 -6.39 -21.14 -1.67
CA ASP A 170 -6.63 -22.57 -1.57
C ASP A 170 -6.67 -23.20 -2.98
N PRO A 171 -5.74 -24.08 -3.35
CA PRO A 171 -5.73 -24.72 -4.67
C PRO A 171 -6.92 -25.65 -4.88
N ALA A 172 -7.72 -25.92 -3.86
CA ALA A 172 -8.86 -26.84 -3.88
C ALA A 172 -10.22 -26.15 -4.17
N ALA A 173 -10.28 -24.80 -4.23
CA ALA A 173 -11.49 -24.08 -4.63
C ALA A 173 -11.64 -24.10 -6.15
N LYS A 174 -12.00 -25.25 -6.71
CA LYS A 174 -12.50 -25.43 -8.09
C LYS A 174 -13.96 -25.81 -8.06
#